data_41d47b87cd396ccb5a8ffea156a64fea
#
_entry.id   41d47b87cd396ccb5a8ffea156a64fea
#
_cell.length_a   1.000
_cell.length_b   1.000
_cell.length_c   1.000
_cell.angle_alpha   90.00
_cell.angle_beta   90.00
_cell.angle_gamma   90.00
#
_symmetry.space_group_name_H-M   'P 1'
#
loop_
_entity.id
_entity.type
_entity.pdbx_description
1 polymer ?
#
loop_
_entity_poly.entity_id
_entity_poly.type
_entity_poly.pdbx_seq_one_letter_code
_entity_poly.pdbx_strand_id
1 'polypeptide(L)'
;MTKYNEQPAGLRIPSVGDPDLEQELRDRCWTSIVLGRPYTDIWNDLSADLADLDPMPVQRPSAERASDPSSVRSSDPSTVQGSGPLDGPGAAISRGRTSGALDTDVVAQKIVKGLFEARRSQQREFGPVKTNLSAAFAALNDYGVVARQNFMCCMSCGLDAISGEVESSAEWDGYAFYHAQDAERLVETGSTYVAFGVFLRRHLPIDEIKAMSPAERDAFADEKAEALARSVIVPTFEMYGIDVEWDGSAGSRMVLRGADYYVPLNEGGLKGECTVGG
;
A
#
# COMPACT_ATOMS: atom_id res chain seq x y z
N MET A 1 7.26 13.66 0.35
CA MET A 1 7.83 12.43 -0.31
C MET A 1 9.33 12.60 -0.45
N THR A 2 10.10 11.53 -0.27
CA THR A 2 11.53 11.54 -0.55
C THR A 2 11.76 11.48 -2.06
N LYS A 3 12.94 11.95 -2.52
CA LYS A 3 13.29 12.01 -3.96
C LYS A 3 13.10 10.70 -4.74
N TYR A 4 13.16 9.56 -4.05
CA TYR A 4 12.98 8.25 -4.68
C TYR A 4 11.51 7.87 -4.91
N ASN A 5 10.58 8.60 -4.30
CA ASN A 5 9.16 8.28 -4.29
C ASN A 5 8.30 9.34 -4.98
N GLU A 6 8.92 10.43 -5.43
CA GLU A 6 8.24 11.47 -6.22
C GLU A 6 7.74 10.90 -7.55
N GLN A 7 6.58 11.35 -7.96
CA GLN A 7 6.07 11.01 -9.29
C GLN A 7 6.92 11.69 -10.37
N PRO A 8 7.24 11.00 -11.47
CA PRO A 8 7.93 11.64 -12.59
C PRO A 8 7.15 12.84 -13.11
N ALA A 9 7.88 13.92 -13.46
CA ALA A 9 7.26 15.11 -14.03
C ALA A 9 6.47 14.77 -15.30
N GLY A 10 5.24 15.26 -15.40
CA GLY A 10 4.38 15.03 -16.55
C GLY A 10 3.74 13.65 -16.64
N LEU A 11 3.83 12.84 -15.58
CA LEU A 11 3.13 11.55 -15.49
C LEU A 11 1.63 11.76 -15.65
N ARG A 12 1.04 11.11 -16.65
CA ARG A 12 -0.40 11.16 -16.94
C ARG A 12 -0.98 9.76 -16.94
N ILE A 13 -2.23 9.66 -16.53
CA ILE A 13 -3.05 8.46 -16.65
C ILE A 13 -4.12 8.67 -17.75
N PRO A 14 -4.71 7.60 -18.29
CA PRO A 14 -5.89 7.70 -19.12
C PRO A 14 -7.00 8.49 -18.44
N SER A 15 -7.70 9.35 -19.22
CA SER A 15 -8.78 10.16 -18.68
C SER A 15 -9.96 9.30 -18.22
N VAL A 16 -10.47 9.61 -17.04
CA VAL A 16 -11.71 9.04 -16.49
C VAL A 16 -12.85 10.07 -16.47
N GLY A 17 -12.61 11.26 -17.03
CA GLY A 17 -13.61 12.30 -17.23
C GLY A 17 -13.67 13.38 -16.13
N ASP A 18 -12.97 13.20 -15.02
CA ASP A 18 -12.85 14.14 -13.92
C ASP A 18 -11.36 14.33 -13.55
N PRO A 19 -10.77 15.51 -13.74
CA PRO A 19 -9.36 15.76 -13.45
C PRO A 19 -8.97 15.61 -11.99
N ASP A 20 -9.86 15.92 -11.04
CA ASP A 20 -9.57 15.78 -9.61
C ASP A 20 -9.52 14.32 -9.22
N LEU A 21 -10.47 13.51 -9.72
CA LEU A 21 -10.46 12.06 -9.57
C LEU A 21 -9.23 11.43 -10.23
N GLU A 22 -8.83 11.89 -11.43
CA GLU A 22 -7.61 11.40 -12.10
C GLU A 22 -6.37 11.63 -11.25
N GLN A 23 -6.28 12.78 -10.59
CA GLN A 23 -5.19 13.09 -9.68
C GLN A 23 -5.21 12.15 -8.46
N GLU A 24 -6.35 11.97 -7.82
CA GLU A 24 -6.52 11.10 -6.66
C GLU A 24 -6.16 9.65 -6.98
N LEU A 25 -6.70 9.09 -8.06
CA LEU A 25 -6.40 7.73 -8.51
C LEU A 25 -4.92 7.53 -8.80
N ARG A 26 -4.30 8.52 -9.47
CA ARG A 26 -2.86 8.49 -9.77
C ARG A 26 -2.04 8.47 -8.49
N ASP A 27 -2.34 9.36 -7.54
CA ASP A 27 -1.56 9.50 -6.30
C ASP A 27 -1.70 8.25 -5.43
N ARG A 28 -2.89 7.69 -5.31
CA ARG A 28 -3.15 6.46 -4.57
C ARG A 28 -2.46 5.24 -5.19
N CYS A 29 -2.59 5.07 -6.51
CA CYS A 29 -1.91 3.97 -7.20
C CYS A 29 -0.38 4.12 -7.13
N TRP A 30 0.14 5.35 -7.27
CA TRP A 30 1.57 5.61 -7.15
C TRP A 30 2.09 5.26 -5.75
N THR A 31 1.41 5.68 -4.70
CA THR A 31 1.75 5.33 -3.31
C THR A 31 1.78 3.81 -3.13
N SER A 32 0.78 3.09 -3.65
CA SER A 32 0.74 1.63 -3.59
C SER A 32 1.93 0.97 -4.31
N ILE A 33 2.33 1.50 -5.48
CA ILE A 33 3.50 1.03 -6.23
C ILE A 33 4.80 1.29 -5.47
N VAL A 34 4.94 2.45 -4.88
CA VAL A 34 6.12 2.84 -4.08
C VAL A 34 6.25 1.98 -2.83
N LEU A 35 5.14 1.58 -2.25
CA LEU A 35 5.07 0.65 -1.11
C LEU A 35 5.42 -0.80 -1.50
N GLY A 36 5.54 -1.08 -2.79
CA GLY A 36 5.88 -2.41 -3.29
C GLY A 36 4.69 -3.37 -3.39
N ARG A 37 3.44 -2.85 -3.39
CA ARG A 37 2.26 -3.70 -3.58
C ARG A 37 2.28 -4.37 -4.95
N PRO A 38 1.82 -5.64 -5.06
CA PRO A 38 1.74 -6.37 -6.31
C PRO A 38 0.88 -5.65 -7.36
N TYR A 39 1.26 -5.76 -8.63
CA TYR A 39 0.50 -5.21 -9.76
C TYR A 39 -0.97 -5.65 -9.75
N THR A 40 -1.21 -6.94 -9.50
CA THR A 40 -2.55 -7.55 -9.50
C THR A 40 -3.45 -6.95 -8.43
N ASP A 41 -2.91 -6.68 -7.25
CA ASP A 41 -3.67 -6.15 -6.13
C ASP A 41 -4.09 -4.70 -6.42
N ILE A 42 -3.16 -3.87 -6.91
CA ILE A 42 -3.44 -2.48 -7.27
C ILE A 42 -4.45 -2.41 -8.42
N TRP A 43 -4.34 -3.30 -9.41
CA TRP A 43 -5.29 -3.38 -10.52
C TRP A 43 -6.69 -3.78 -10.04
N ASN A 44 -6.80 -4.82 -9.19
CA ASN A 44 -8.09 -5.29 -8.67
C ASN A 44 -8.79 -4.19 -7.84
N ASP A 45 -8.04 -3.52 -6.95
CA ASP A 45 -8.57 -2.42 -6.15
C ASP A 45 -9.07 -1.29 -7.06
N LEU A 46 -8.27 -0.87 -8.04
CA LEU A 46 -8.64 0.20 -8.95
C LEU A 46 -9.84 -0.19 -9.85
N SER A 47 -9.91 -1.44 -10.31
CA SER A 47 -11.06 -1.95 -11.07
C SER A 47 -12.36 -1.87 -10.27
N ALA A 48 -12.30 -2.25 -8.99
CA ALA A 48 -13.45 -2.18 -8.09
C ALA A 48 -13.90 -0.72 -7.89
N ASP A 49 -12.96 0.18 -7.60
CA ASP A 49 -13.26 1.60 -7.40
C ASP A 49 -13.91 2.24 -8.65
N LEU A 50 -13.35 1.95 -9.84
CA LEU A 50 -13.91 2.47 -11.08
C LEU A 50 -15.29 1.88 -11.43
N ALA A 51 -15.60 0.67 -10.96
CA ALA A 51 -16.90 0.05 -11.14
C ALA A 51 -17.97 0.66 -10.23
N ASP A 52 -17.58 1.19 -9.08
CA ASP A 52 -18.47 1.85 -8.12
C ASP A 52 -18.78 3.32 -8.50
N LEU A 53 -18.03 3.88 -9.47
CA LEU A 53 -18.35 5.21 -10.00
C LEU A 53 -19.63 5.12 -10.84
N ASP A 54 -20.62 5.92 -10.50
CA ASP A 54 -21.83 6.07 -11.30
C ASP A 54 -21.44 6.43 -12.76
N PRO A 55 -22.04 5.80 -13.78
CA PRO A 55 -21.72 6.13 -15.15
C PRO A 55 -22.05 7.60 -15.40
N MET A 56 -21.00 8.43 -15.50
CA MET A 56 -21.15 9.84 -15.85
C MET A 56 -21.99 9.96 -17.11
N PRO A 57 -23.01 10.83 -17.14
CA PRO A 57 -23.81 11.02 -18.31
C PRO A 57 -22.91 11.50 -19.47
N VAL A 58 -22.74 10.66 -20.45
CA VAL A 58 -22.01 10.99 -21.69
C VAL A 58 -22.69 12.23 -22.27
N GLN A 59 -22.05 13.37 -22.14
CA GLN A 59 -22.45 14.58 -22.89
C GLN A 59 -22.31 14.24 -24.38
N ARG A 60 -23.42 13.88 -25.01
CA ARG A 60 -23.47 13.81 -26.46
C ARG A 60 -23.13 15.19 -27.01
N PRO A 61 -22.19 15.34 -27.94
CA PRO A 61 -21.97 16.60 -28.61
C PRO A 61 -23.31 17.08 -29.17
N SER A 62 -23.67 18.29 -28.84
CA SER A 62 -24.90 18.93 -29.32
C SER A 62 -24.90 18.87 -30.84
N ALA A 63 -25.72 17.98 -31.41
CA ALA A 63 -25.96 18.00 -32.83
C ALA A 63 -26.61 19.37 -33.16
N GLU A 64 -25.90 20.17 -33.92
CA GLU A 64 -26.42 21.40 -34.49
C GLU A 64 -27.78 21.11 -35.11
N ARG A 65 -28.77 21.87 -34.66
CA ARG A 65 -30.11 21.88 -35.25
C ARG A 65 -30.00 22.31 -36.72
N ALA A 66 -30.03 21.37 -37.62
CA ALA A 66 -30.46 21.65 -38.97
C ALA A 66 -31.99 21.81 -38.93
N SER A 67 -32.40 23.04 -39.07
CA SER A 67 -33.79 23.43 -39.33
C SER A 67 -34.19 23.00 -40.73
N ASP A 68 -35.24 22.18 -40.84
CA ASP A 68 -35.99 22.06 -42.06
C ASP A 68 -37.51 21.98 -41.77
N PRO A 69 -38.33 22.84 -42.39
CA PRO A 69 -39.76 22.85 -42.18
C PRO A 69 -40.47 22.25 -43.41
N SER A 70 -41.33 21.28 -43.19
CA SER A 70 -42.62 21.19 -43.95
C SER A 70 -43.36 19.88 -43.74
N SER A 71 -44.44 20.01 -43.07
CA SER A 71 -45.82 19.57 -43.40
C SER A 71 -46.03 18.27 -44.18
N VAL A 72 -46.89 17.38 -43.69
CA VAL A 72 -48.25 17.15 -44.18
C VAL A 72 -48.88 15.92 -43.50
N ARG A 73 -50.16 16.06 -43.22
CA ARG A 73 -51.15 15.15 -42.58
C ARG A 73 -51.31 13.81 -43.29
N SER A 74 -51.71 12.74 -42.56
CA SER A 74 -53.10 12.21 -42.54
C SER A 74 -53.21 10.82 -41.89
N SER A 75 -54.20 10.74 -41.04
CA SER A 75 -55.26 9.70 -40.90
C SER A 75 -54.94 8.26 -40.49
N ASP A 76 -55.53 7.93 -39.34
CA ASP A 76 -55.99 6.69 -38.72
C ASP A 76 -56.91 5.80 -39.64
N PRO A 77 -57.50 4.69 -39.15
CA PRO A 77 -57.11 3.62 -38.18
C PRO A 77 -57.41 2.21 -38.69
N SER A 78 -57.08 1.15 -37.94
CA SER A 78 -57.94 0.00 -37.69
C SER A 78 -57.25 -1.19 -37.03
N THR A 79 -57.67 -1.46 -35.87
CA THR A 79 -58.00 -2.72 -35.17
C THR A 79 -57.74 -4.05 -35.89
N VAL A 80 -57.07 -5.02 -35.25
CA VAL A 80 -57.58 -6.41 -35.06
C VAL A 80 -56.92 -7.08 -33.84
N GLN A 81 -57.79 -7.69 -33.02
CA GLN A 81 -57.50 -8.60 -31.89
C GLN A 81 -57.08 -9.97 -32.40
N GLY A 82 -56.23 -10.66 -31.63
CA GLY A 82 -55.98 -12.10 -31.78
C GLY A 82 -55.28 -12.70 -30.57
N SER A 83 -56.06 -13.41 -29.79
CA SER A 83 -55.73 -14.14 -28.59
C SER A 83 -54.98 -15.45 -28.85
N GLY A 84 -54.13 -15.88 -27.92
CA GLY A 84 -53.82 -17.30 -27.66
C GLY A 84 -52.43 -17.62 -27.14
N PRO A 85 -52.28 -18.39 -26.07
CA PRO A 85 -51.04 -18.61 -25.34
C PRO A 85 -50.32 -19.90 -25.80
N LEU A 86 -49.03 -19.98 -25.68
CA LEU A 86 -48.28 -21.22 -25.48
C LEU A 86 -46.95 -20.98 -24.75
N ASP A 87 -46.83 -21.71 -23.65
CA ASP A 87 -45.66 -21.89 -22.82
C ASP A 87 -44.46 -22.49 -23.57
N GLY A 88 -43.25 -22.02 -23.23
CA GLY A 88 -42.01 -22.66 -23.60
C GLY A 88 -40.85 -22.11 -22.73
N PRO A 89 -39.94 -22.97 -22.22
CA PRO A 89 -39.04 -22.62 -21.13
C PRO A 89 -37.81 -21.84 -21.54
N GLY A 90 -37.53 -20.85 -20.75
CA GLY A 90 -36.22 -20.37 -20.32
C GLY A 90 -35.08 -20.27 -21.36
N ALA A 91 -35.07 -19.23 -22.15
CA ALA A 91 -33.79 -18.72 -22.71
C ALA A 91 -33.25 -17.68 -21.74
N ALA A 92 -32.11 -17.98 -21.13
CA ALA A 92 -31.34 -17.03 -20.37
C ALA A 92 -30.97 -15.86 -21.29
N ILE A 93 -31.61 -14.73 -21.04
CA ILE A 93 -31.28 -13.48 -21.70
C ILE A 93 -29.88 -13.10 -21.20
N SER A 94 -28.85 -13.38 -21.98
CA SER A 94 -27.56 -12.73 -21.83
C SER A 94 -27.84 -11.22 -21.93
N ARG A 95 -27.73 -10.52 -20.81
CA ARG A 95 -27.75 -9.06 -20.79
C ARG A 95 -26.61 -8.61 -21.68
N GLY A 96 -26.94 -8.21 -22.91
CA GLY A 96 -26.01 -7.58 -23.81
C GLY A 96 -25.41 -6.37 -23.11
N ARG A 97 -24.09 -6.39 -22.95
CA ARG A 97 -23.31 -5.22 -22.52
C ARG A 97 -23.68 -4.10 -23.48
N THR A 98 -24.29 -3.05 -22.98
CA THR A 98 -24.56 -1.83 -23.71
C THR A 98 -23.25 -1.27 -24.16
N SER A 99 -23.02 -1.26 -25.46
CA SER A 99 -21.89 -0.63 -26.16
C SER A 99 -21.84 0.86 -25.78
N GLY A 100 -20.96 1.23 -24.86
CA GLY A 100 -20.76 2.62 -24.44
C GLY A 100 -20.22 2.81 -23.01
N ALA A 101 -20.31 1.81 -22.14
CA ALA A 101 -19.60 1.84 -20.86
C ALA A 101 -18.11 1.56 -21.12
N LEU A 102 -17.23 2.44 -20.65
CA LEU A 102 -15.81 2.15 -20.56
C LEU A 102 -15.67 0.82 -19.84
N ASP A 103 -14.93 -0.12 -20.43
CA ASP A 103 -14.57 -1.35 -19.73
C ASP A 103 -13.62 -0.95 -18.60
N THR A 104 -14.15 -0.87 -17.39
CA THR A 104 -13.42 -0.38 -16.18
C THR A 104 -12.16 -1.17 -15.95
N ASP A 105 -12.18 -2.46 -16.22
CA ASP A 105 -11.00 -3.32 -16.15
C ASP A 105 -9.91 -2.91 -17.11
N VAL A 106 -10.27 -2.59 -18.35
CA VAL A 106 -9.32 -2.14 -19.39
C VAL A 106 -8.73 -0.78 -19.02
N VAL A 107 -9.53 0.12 -18.46
CA VAL A 107 -9.06 1.44 -18.00
C VAL A 107 -8.12 1.28 -16.83
N ALA A 108 -8.50 0.53 -15.79
CA ALA A 108 -7.67 0.22 -14.64
C ALA A 108 -6.33 -0.39 -15.04
N GLN A 109 -6.37 -1.39 -15.94
CA GLN A 109 -5.16 -2.03 -16.43
C GLN A 109 -4.21 -1.05 -17.14
N LYS A 110 -4.73 -0.16 -17.98
CA LYS A 110 -3.91 0.84 -18.65
C LYS A 110 -3.28 1.83 -17.67
N ILE A 111 -4.04 2.28 -16.67
CA ILE A 111 -3.55 3.18 -15.63
C ILE A 111 -2.41 2.51 -14.88
N VAL A 112 -2.65 1.35 -14.27
CA VAL A 112 -1.66 0.66 -13.43
C VAL A 112 -0.42 0.29 -14.23
N LYS A 113 -0.58 -0.22 -15.47
CA LYS A 113 0.53 -0.54 -16.36
C LYS A 113 1.41 0.69 -16.66
N GLY A 114 0.80 1.82 -16.99
CA GLY A 114 1.52 3.06 -17.29
C GLY A 114 2.31 3.56 -16.08
N LEU A 115 1.73 3.48 -14.88
CA LEU A 115 2.40 3.87 -13.64
C LEU A 115 3.57 2.93 -13.30
N PHE A 116 3.41 1.62 -13.47
CA PHE A 116 4.50 0.66 -13.29
C PHE A 116 5.64 0.85 -14.28
N GLU A 117 5.35 1.15 -15.54
CA GLU A 117 6.35 1.46 -16.56
C GLU A 117 7.13 2.74 -16.20
N ALA A 118 6.42 3.77 -15.72
CA ALA A 118 7.04 5.00 -15.23
C ALA A 118 7.97 4.72 -14.04
N ARG A 119 7.52 3.93 -13.06
CA ARG A 119 8.34 3.53 -11.91
C ARG A 119 9.58 2.74 -12.33
N ARG A 120 9.46 1.80 -13.25
CA ARG A 120 10.61 1.07 -13.80
C ARG A 120 11.62 1.97 -14.49
N SER A 121 11.12 2.97 -15.26
CA SER A 121 12.02 3.94 -15.88
C SER A 121 12.78 4.73 -14.84
N GLN A 122 12.08 5.25 -13.84
CA GLN A 122 12.68 5.98 -12.71
C GLN A 122 13.73 5.13 -11.97
N GLN A 123 13.44 3.85 -11.73
CA GLN A 123 14.40 2.96 -11.05
C GLN A 123 15.69 2.74 -11.86
N ARG A 124 15.59 2.66 -13.19
CA ARG A 124 16.79 2.56 -14.03
C ARG A 124 17.68 3.80 -13.95
N GLU A 125 17.08 4.97 -13.74
CA GLU A 125 17.82 6.22 -13.56
C GLU A 125 18.49 6.30 -12.19
N PHE A 126 17.88 5.77 -11.15
CA PHE A 126 18.46 5.77 -9.80
C PHE A 126 19.63 4.79 -9.67
N GLY A 127 19.63 3.69 -10.42
CA GLY A 127 20.56 2.57 -10.19
C GLY A 127 20.35 1.91 -8.82
N PRO A 128 21.39 1.28 -8.26
CA PRO A 128 21.31 0.67 -6.92
C PRO A 128 21.13 1.76 -5.85
N VAL A 129 20.04 1.69 -5.10
CA VAL A 129 19.72 2.64 -4.02
C VAL A 129 19.90 1.95 -2.67
N LYS A 130 20.70 2.59 -1.79
CA LYS A 130 20.75 2.27 -0.36
C LYS A 130 20.33 3.53 0.40
N THR A 131 19.15 3.47 1.02
CA THR A 131 18.62 4.60 1.80
C THR A 131 19.29 4.68 3.17
N ASN A 132 19.25 5.87 3.81
CA ASN A 132 19.68 6.03 5.18
C ASN A 132 18.92 5.10 6.13
N LEU A 133 17.60 4.93 5.93
CA LEU A 133 16.76 4.03 6.73
C LEU A 133 17.21 2.58 6.58
N SER A 134 17.37 2.08 5.36
CA SER A 134 17.82 0.68 5.15
C SER A 134 19.22 0.42 5.67
N ALA A 135 20.09 1.43 5.63
CA ALA A 135 21.43 1.33 6.21
C ALA A 135 21.39 1.27 7.74
N ALA A 136 20.55 2.10 8.37
CA ALA A 136 20.38 2.10 9.82
C ALA A 136 19.80 0.77 10.32
N PHE A 137 18.77 0.24 9.65
CA PHE A 137 18.19 -1.08 10.01
C PHE A 137 19.19 -2.22 9.83
N ALA A 138 20.03 -2.18 8.80
CA ALA A 138 21.12 -3.16 8.64
C ALA A 138 22.12 -3.08 9.78
N ALA A 139 22.55 -1.86 10.16
CA ALA A 139 23.48 -1.66 11.28
C ALA A 139 22.90 -2.12 12.63
N LEU A 140 21.60 -1.92 12.87
CA LEU A 140 20.94 -2.44 14.07
C LEU A 140 21.04 -3.96 14.16
N ASN A 141 20.87 -4.69 13.04
CA ASN A 141 21.08 -6.14 13.03
C ASN A 141 22.54 -6.50 13.36
N ASP A 142 23.52 -5.75 12.86
CA ASP A 142 24.94 -5.95 13.18
C ASP A 142 25.25 -5.66 14.66
N TYR A 143 24.44 -4.83 15.33
CA TYR A 143 24.56 -4.51 16.76
C TYR A 143 23.71 -5.39 17.67
N GLY A 144 23.16 -6.50 17.17
CA GLY A 144 22.40 -7.45 17.98
C GLY A 144 20.93 -7.09 18.20
N VAL A 145 20.38 -6.19 17.40
CA VAL A 145 18.95 -5.84 17.43
C VAL A 145 18.27 -6.46 16.19
N VAL A 146 17.26 -7.29 16.38
CA VAL A 146 16.44 -7.81 15.27
C VAL A 146 15.66 -6.66 14.66
N ALA A 147 16.17 -6.09 13.58
CA ALA A 147 15.61 -4.91 12.95
C ALA A 147 14.90 -5.27 11.64
N ARG A 148 13.60 -4.93 11.53
CA ARG A 148 12.75 -5.28 10.38
C ARG A 148 12.02 -4.06 9.86
N GLN A 149 12.03 -3.90 8.53
CA GLN A 149 11.35 -2.83 7.83
C GLN A 149 10.05 -3.36 7.20
N ASN A 150 8.98 -2.55 7.24
CA ASN A 150 7.68 -2.91 6.65
C ASN A 150 7.21 -4.31 7.10
N PHE A 151 7.34 -4.56 8.40
CA PHE A 151 7.19 -5.89 8.99
C PHE A 151 5.76 -6.12 9.45
N MET A 152 5.08 -7.12 8.87
CA MET A 152 3.69 -7.46 9.14
C MET A 152 2.70 -6.32 8.81
N CYS A 153 1.40 -6.60 8.89
CA CYS A 153 0.36 -5.63 8.56
C CYS A 153 0.15 -4.55 9.63
N CYS A 154 0.34 -4.90 10.91
CA CYS A 154 0.07 -4.01 12.04
C CYS A 154 0.94 -4.36 13.25
N MET A 155 0.84 -3.53 14.29
CA MET A 155 1.63 -3.64 15.52
C MET A 155 1.48 -5.00 16.22
N SER A 156 0.26 -5.47 16.44
CA SER A 156 0.01 -6.73 17.15
C SER A 156 0.60 -7.93 16.40
N CYS A 157 0.39 -7.99 15.08
CA CYS A 157 1.00 -9.04 14.26
C CYS A 157 2.53 -8.97 14.27
N GLY A 158 3.10 -7.75 14.29
CA GLY A 158 4.55 -7.56 14.40
C GLY A 158 5.11 -8.06 15.72
N LEU A 159 4.48 -7.70 16.83
CA LEU A 159 4.90 -8.15 18.17
C LEU A 159 4.79 -9.67 18.32
N ASP A 160 3.75 -10.29 17.77
CA ASP A 160 3.56 -11.74 17.83
C ASP A 160 4.61 -12.47 16.99
N ALA A 161 4.96 -11.91 15.82
CA ALA A 161 5.85 -12.56 14.85
C ALA A 161 7.34 -12.32 15.12
N ILE A 162 7.74 -11.19 15.75
CA ILE A 162 9.15 -10.77 15.81
C ILE A 162 10.06 -11.79 16.53
N SER A 163 9.53 -12.52 17.49
CA SER A 163 10.28 -13.57 18.19
C SER A 163 10.56 -14.78 17.31
N GLY A 164 9.79 -14.98 16.25
CA GLY A 164 9.98 -16.05 15.26
C GLY A 164 11.01 -15.72 14.18
N GLU A 165 11.47 -14.47 14.09
CA GLU A 165 12.47 -14.02 13.13
C GLU A 165 13.90 -14.48 13.45
N VAL A 166 14.11 -15.12 14.58
CA VAL A 166 15.43 -15.61 15.04
C VAL A 166 15.32 -17.02 15.60
N GLU A 167 16.35 -17.84 15.38
CA GLU A 167 16.40 -19.20 15.90
C GLU A 167 16.45 -19.22 17.43
N SER A 168 17.14 -18.25 18.02
CA SER A 168 17.26 -18.09 19.49
C SER A 168 17.20 -16.64 19.91
N SER A 169 16.13 -16.26 20.61
CA SER A 169 16.01 -14.92 21.18
C SER A 169 17.04 -14.63 22.32
N ALA A 170 17.80 -15.65 22.76
CA ALA A 170 18.88 -15.45 23.73
C ALA A 170 20.17 -14.89 23.11
N GLU A 171 20.27 -14.85 21.78
CA GLU A 171 21.43 -14.31 21.06
C GLU A 171 21.28 -12.85 20.70
N TRP A 172 20.06 -12.31 20.79
CA TRP A 172 19.73 -10.96 20.40
C TRP A 172 19.31 -10.11 21.60
N ASP A 173 19.79 -8.87 21.66
CA ASP A 173 19.51 -7.99 22.78
C ASP A 173 18.04 -7.53 22.78
N GLY A 174 17.47 -7.31 21.58
CA GLY A 174 16.10 -6.90 21.43
C GLY A 174 15.70 -6.79 19.96
N TYR A 175 14.63 -6.03 19.70
CA TYR A 175 14.08 -5.83 18.37
C TYR A 175 13.69 -4.38 18.11
N ALA A 176 13.62 -4.00 16.83
CA ALA A 176 13.06 -2.75 16.35
C ALA A 176 12.37 -2.98 15.01
N PHE A 177 11.14 -2.49 14.82
CA PHE A 177 10.45 -2.60 13.55
C PHE A 177 9.43 -1.48 13.33
N TYR A 178 9.09 -1.25 12.06
CA TYR A 178 7.88 -0.54 11.67
C TYR A 178 7.04 -1.44 10.75
N HIS A 179 5.71 -1.31 10.83
CA HIS A 179 4.77 -2.16 10.08
C HIS A 179 4.24 -1.48 8.81
N ALA A 180 3.42 -2.19 8.02
CA ALA A 180 2.96 -1.71 6.71
C ALA A 180 2.19 -0.36 6.79
N GLN A 181 1.35 -0.18 7.79
CA GLN A 181 0.63 1.09 7.99
C GLN A 181 1.58 2.26 8.31
N ASP A 182 2.69 2.00 9.02
CA ASP A 182 3.72 3.02 9.28
C ASP A 182 4.54 3.32 8.01
N ALA A 183 4.66 2.35 7.08
CA ALA A 183 5.31 2.56 5.79
C ALA A 183 4.53 3.53 4.89
N GLU A 184 3.20 3.48 4.91
CA GLU A 184 2.36 4.45 4.20
C GLU A 184 2.66 5.88 4.65
N ARG A 185 2.66 6.11 5.97
CA ARG A 185 3.04 7.40 6.55
C ARG A 185 4.45 7.83 6.13
N LEU A 186 5.39 6.89 6.09
CA LEU A 186 6.77 7.17 5.71
C LEU A 186 6.87 7.69 4.26
N VAL A 187 6.12 7.06 3.34
CA VAL A 187 6.08 7.49 1.94
C VAL A 187 5.46 8.88 1.81
N GLU A 188 4.39 9.17 2.54
CA GLU A 188 3.67 10.43 2.46
C GLU A 188 4.43 11.60 3.10
N THR A 189 5.00 11.38 4.29
CA THR A 189 5.52 12.46 5.14
C THR A 189 7.03 12.42 5.36
N GLY A 190 7.73 11.35 4.98
CA GLY A 190 9.14 11.12 5.33
C GLY A 190 9.34 10.81 6.82
N SER A 191 8.28 10.37 7.52
CA SER A 191 8.30 10.10 8.96
C SER A 191 7.55 8.80 9.27
N THR A 192 8.07 8.00 10.19
CA THR A 192 7.47 6.73 10.58
C THR A 192 7.56 6.51 12.09
N TYR A 193 6.75 5.57 12.58
CA TYR A 193 6.85 5.09 13.96
C TYR A 193 7.63 3.79 14.00
N VAL A 194 8.54 3.66 14.97
CA VAL A 194 9.29 2.43 15.22
C VAL A 194 8.92 1.88 16.59
N ALA A 195 8.48 0.62 16.61
CA ALA A 195 8.34 -0.17 17.82
C ALA A 195 9.67 -0.83 18.17
N PHE A 196 9.95 -0.97 19.43
CA PHE A 196 11.15 -1.62 19.94
C PHE A 196 10.88 -2.35 21.25
N GLY A 197 11.77 -3.23 21.61
CA GLY A 197 11.70 -3.98 22.85
C GLY A 197 12.91 -4.89 23.02
N VAL A 198 12.89 -5.72 24.06
CA VAL A 198 13.98 -6.64 24.38
C VAL A 198 13.52 -8.08 24.40
N PHE A 199 14.45 -9.00 24.17
CA PHE A 199 14.24 -10.42 24.43
C PHE A 199 14.72 -10.78 25.83
N LEU A 200 13.78 -11.03 26.76
CA LEU A 200 14.12 -11.31 28.15
C LEU A 200 15.14 -12.45 28.34
N ARG A 201 15.10 -13.46 27.46
CA ARG A 201 16.00 -14.59 27.50
C ARG A 201 17.47 -14.24 27.24
N ARG A 202 17.74 -13.08 26.67
CA ARG A 202 19.09 -12.53 26.54
C ARG A 202 19.65 -12.07 27.89
N HIS A 203 18.78 -11.57 28.76
CA HIS A 203 19.13 -10.89 30.01
C HIS A 203 19.01 -11.78 31.21
N LEU A 204 18.11 -12.78 31.20
CA LEU A 204 17.81 -13.65 32.34
C LEU A 204 17.64 -15.12 31.91
N PRO A 205 18.07 -16.07 32.77
CA PRO A 205 17.71 -17.48 32.61
C PRO A 205 16.20 -17.70 32.62
N ILE A 206 15.73 -18.72 31.88
CA ILE A 206 14.29 -19.00 31.75
C ILE A 206 13.59 -19.26 33.08
N ASP A 207 14.30 -19.87 34.04
CA ASP A 207 13.72 -20.17 35.35
C ASP A 207 13.51 -18.92 36.19
N GLU A 208 14.40 -17.93 36.10
CA GLU A 208 14.22 -16.63 36.73
C GLU A 208 13.04 -15.88 36.08
N ILE A 209 12.93 -15.87 34.78
CA ILE A 209 11.80 -15.25 34.07
C ILE A 209 10.47 -15.88 34.49
N LYS A 210 10.42 -17.20 34.66
CA LYS A 210 9.21 -17.92 35.11
C LYS A 210 8.86 -17.63 36.56
N ALA A 211 9.84 -17.34 37.40
CA ALA A 211 9.63 -17.01 38.82
C ALA A 211 9.08 -15.60 39.06
N MET A 212 9.29 -14.68 38.09
CA MET A 212 8.80 -13.30 38.15
C MET A 212 7.29 -13.24 37.96
N SER A 213 6.63 -12.35 38.68
CA SER A 213 5.26 -11.95 38.36
C SER A 213 5.18 -11.22 37.01
N PRO A 214 4.00 -11.12 36.37
CA PRO A 214 3.85 -10.34 35.14
C PRO A 214 4.34 -8.89 35.28
N ALA A 215 4.00 -8.21 36.38
CA ALA A 215 4.41 -6.82 36.59
C ALA A 215 5.94 -6.66 36.74
N GLU A 216 6.62 -7.62 37.42
CA GLU A 216 8.07 -7.61 37.52
C GLU A 216 8.75 -7.85 36.18
N ARG A 217 8.20 -8.74 35.36
CA ARG A 217 8.71 -8.99 33.99
C ARG A 217 8.55 -7.76 33.11
N ASP A 218 7.39 -7.11 33.17
CA ASP A 218 7.11 -5.91 32.38
C ASP A 218 8.05 -4.78 32.79
N ALA A 219 8.19 -4.50 34.10
CA ALA A 219 9.09 -3.46 34.58
C ALA A 219 10.57 -3.74 34.23
N PHE A 220 11.01 -5.00 34.30
CA PHE A 220 12.35 -5.38 33.88
C PHE A 220 12.54 -5.23 32.34
N ALA A 221 11.54 -5.64 31.56
CA ALA A 221 11.56 -5.50 30.10
C ALA A 221 11.64 -4.01 29.71
N ASP A 222 10.85 -3.17 30.34
CA ASP A 222 10.83 -1.72 30.08
C ASP A 222 12.19 -1.08 30.40
N GLU A 223 12.79 -1.38 31.56
CA GLU A 223 14.13 -0.89 31.94
C GLU A 223 15.18 -1.26 30.89
N LYS A 224 15.18 -2.52 30.43
CA LYS A 224 16.15 -3.01 29.45
C LYS A 224 15.89 -2.44 28.04
N ALA A 225 14.62 -2.31 27.66
CA ALA A 225 14.24 -1.71 26.38
C ALA A 225 14.65 -0.24 26.31
N GLU A 226 14.43 0.53 27.37
CA GLU A 226 14.87 1.92 27.44
C GLU A 226 16.40 2.05 27.38
N ALA A 227 17.13 1.17 28.07
CA ALA A 227 18.59 1.15 28.03
C ALA A 227 19.11 0.83 26.62
N LEU A 228 18.53 -0.18 25.96
CA LEU A 228 18.87 -0.56 24.58
C LEU A 228 18.56 0.58 23.60
N ALA A 229 17.40 1.22 23.76
CA ALA A 229 17.00 2.35 22.96
C ALA A 229 18.01 3.51 23.05
N ARG A 230 18.38 3.90 24.26
CA ARG A 230 19.32 5.01 24.50
C ARG A 230 20.74 4.71 24.04
N SER A 231 21.20 3.46 24.21
CA SER A 231 22.61 3.10 23.94
C SER A 231 22.87 2.63 22.52
N VAL A 232 21.87 2.08 21.83
CA VAL A 232 22.05 1.45 20.51
C VAL A 232 21.09 2.01 19.48
N ILE A 233 19.76 1.95 19.73
CA ILE A 233 18.78 2.19 18.66
C ILE A 233 18.79 3.65 18.22
N VAL A 234 18.61 4.59 19.16
CA VAL A 234 18.59 6.03 18.87
C VAL A 234 19.90 6.49 18.26
N PRO A 235 21.09 6.22 18.85
CA PRO A 235 22.36 6.62 18.27
C PRO A 235 22.60 6.04 16.87
N THR A 236 22.10 4.84 16.59
CA THR A 236 22.23 4.24 15.25
C THR A 236 21.42 5.03 14.23
N PHE A 237 20.16 5.35 14.48
CA PHE A 237 19.37 6.18 13.57
C PHE A 237 20.00 7.55 13.34
N GLU A 238 20.45 8.22 14.41
CA GLU A 238 21.10 9.53 14.33
C GLU A 238 22.41 9.49 13.52
N MET A 239 23.20 8.41 13.65
CA MET A 239 24.42 8.19 12.86
C MET A 239 24.15 8.17 11.35
N TYR A 240 22.98 7.73 10.93
CA TYR A 240 22.54 7.71 9.54
C TYR A 240 21.75 8.97 9.13
N GLY A 241 21.75 10.01 9.97
CA GLY A 241 21.13 11.31 9.67
C GLY A 241 19.59 11.26 9.76
N ILE A 242 19.05 10.37 10.57
CA ILE A 242 17.62 10.26 10.86
C ILE A 242 17.35 10.86 12.22
N ASP A 243 16.50 11.88 12.28
CA ASP A 243 16.10 12.49 13.55
C ASP A 243 15.14 11.57 14.31
N VAL A 244 15.38 11.38 15.62
CA VAL A 244 14.57 10.54 16.48
C VAL A 244 13.86 11.36 17.53
N GLU A 245 12.53 11.35 17.53
CA GLU A 245 11.71 11.91 18.61
C GLU A 245 11.21 10.75 19.48
N TRP A 246 11.59 10.74 20.76
CA TRP A 246 11.19 9.74 21.72
C TRP A 246 11.19 10.34 23.13
N ASP A 247 10.17 10.04 23.92
CA ASP A 247 10.02 10.55 25.29
C ASP A 247 10.84 9.81 26.34
N GLY A 248 11.57 8.77 25.93
CA GLY A 248 12.41 7.98 26.82
C GLY A 248 11.70 6.81 27.50
N SER A 249 10.43 6.54 27.19
CA SER A 249 9.62 5.46 27.76
C SER A 249 9.52 4.26 26.83
N ALA A 250 9.64 3.05 27.37
CA ALA A 250 9.40 1.81 26.63
C ALA A 250 7.93 1.65 26.19
N GLY A 251 6.99 2.29 26.85
CA GLY A 251 5.57 2.28 26.50
C GLY A 251 5.22 3.14 25.27
N SER A 252 6.17 3.95 24.74
CA SER A 252 5.96 4.78 23.56
C SER A 252 6.81 4.35 22.38
N ARG A 253 6.30 4.55 21.16
CA ARG A 253 7.08 4.31 19.93
C ARG A 253 7.97 5.51 19.61
N MET A 254 9.11 5.25 18.99
CA MET A 254 9.95 6.31 18.43
C MET A 254 9.34 6.86 17.15
N VAL A 255 9.43 8.16 16.94
CA VAL A 255 9.13 8.80 15.67
C VAL A 255 10.45 9.08 14.95
N LEU A 256 10.63 8.52 13.78
CA LEU A 256 11.75 8.82 12.90
C LEU A 256 11.35 9.92 11.90
N ARG A 257 12.22 10.91 11.66
CA ARG A 257 12.05 11.96 10.66
C ARG A 257 13.27 12.03 9.73
N GLY A 258 13.02 12.44 8.49
CA GLY A 258 14.10 12.52 7.50
C GLY A 258 14.59 11.14 7.03
N ALA A 259 13.76 10.12 7.19
CA ALA A 259 14.04 8.77 6.73
C ALA A 259 13.66 8.63 5.25
N ASP A 260 14.61 8.17 4.43
CA ASP A 260 14.38 7.87 3.03
C ASP A 260 13.85 6.45 2.87
N TYR A 261 12.71 6.32 2.19
CA TYR A 261 12.11 5.03 1.87
C TYR A 261 12.31 4.68 0.40
N TYR A 262 12.68 3.46 0.11
CA TYR A 262 12.79 2.96 -1.25
C TYR A 262 12.60 1.44 -1.28
N VAL A 263 11.63 0.99 -2.06
CA VAL A 263 11.42 -0.42 -2.39
C VAL A 263 11.55 -0.56 -3.91
N PRO A 264 12.48 -1.38 -4.42
CA PRO A 264 12.57 -1.68 -5.84
C PRO A 264 11.37 -2.51 -6.27
N LEU A 265 10.87 -2.26 -7.50
CA LEU A 265 9.93 -3.19 -8.13
C LEU A 265 10.63 -4.52 -8.36
N ASN A 266 10.05 -5.59 -7.88
CA ASN A 266 10.54 -6.92 -8.20
C ASN A 266 10.27 -7.21 -9.69
N GLU A 267 11.28 -7.64 -10.42
CA GLU A 267 11.14 -8.00 -11.85
C GLU A 267 10.12 -9.13 -12.08
N GLY A 268 9.83 -9.92 -11.04
CA GLY A 268 8.80 -10.98 -11.03
C GLY A 268 7.36 -10.52 -10.83
N GLY A 269 7.10 -9.27 -10.50
CA GLY A 269 5.77 -8.75 -10.09
C GLY A 269 4.68 -8.73 -11.17
N LEU A 270 4.97 -9.20 -12.40
CA LEU A 270 3.96 -9.51 -13.42
C LEU A 270 3.58 -11.01 -13.45
N LYS A 271 4.26 -11.85 -12.67
CA LYS A 271 3.90 -13.26 -12.46
C LYS A 271 3.52 -13.36 -10.99
N GLY A 272 2.24 -13.57 -10.71
CA GLY A 272 1.65 -13.62 -9.36
C GLY A 272 2.22 -14.72 -8.45
N GLU A 273 3.48 -14.60 -8.07
CA GLU A 273 4.09 -15.40 -7.04
C GLU A 273 4.56 -14.48 -5.93
N CYS A 274 3.86 -14.59 -4.80
CA CYS A 274 4.25 -14.03 -3.51
C CYS A 274 5.52 -14.77 -3.07
N THR A 275 6.70 -14.24 -3.39
CA THR A 275 7.92 -14.65 -2.69
C THR A 275 8.06 -13.73 -1.49
N VAL A 276 7.65 -14.25 -0.33
CA VAL A 276 8.10 -13.77 0.96
C VAL A 276 9.62 -13.95 0.95
N GLY A 277 10.34 -12.86 0.69
CA GLY A 277 11.80 -12.87 0.68
C GLY A 277 12.32 -12.98 2.11
N GLY A 278 13.16 -13.95 2.33
CA GLY A 278 13.86 -14.19 3.57
C GLY A 278 14.87 -13.09 3.96
#